data_b0d8adb92256a71abdabb4c754d7c150
#
_entry.id   b0d8adb92256a71abdabb4c754d7c150
#
_cell.length_a   1.000
_cell.length_b   1.000
_cell.length_c   1.000
_cell.angle_alpha   90.00
_cell.angle_beta   90.00
_cell.angle_gamma   90.00
#
_symmetry.space_group_name_H-M   'P 1'
#
loop_
_entity.id
_entity.type
_entity.pdbx_description
1 polymer ?
#
loop_
_entity_poly.entity_id
_entity_poly.type
_entity_poly.pdbx_seq_one_letter_code
_entity_poly.pdbx_strand_id
1 'polypeptide(L)'
;MAKLKPAQIAEVKGKGFLINRGTENFSGRIVPHGTVFSPDDLKTVSEISSKFGNGKVIPTTRLGLEIQGISYENVQDAIDYAESHGLKFGGTGNKIRPITSCKGTTCVYGNYDTHALAAKLYDEYYIGWADIKLPHKFKIGIGGCPNSCVKPALNDFGIEGHRIPKYNSENCKGCKVCMIEKSCPSKAAKLVDGKMVIDENVCKTCGVCSESKCPFKAVKPHNEVVYQIYVGGTWGKKSRMGTPLSKFVLEDEIAPILEKTMIWFKLNANQKERLGVAIDRLGVEKFEKDVLENDELLEKKDILFE
;
A
#
# COMPACT_ATOMS: atom_id res chain seq x y z
N MET A 1 -38.19 -16.16 8.94
CA MET A 1 -36.90 -16.81 8.67
C MET A 1 -36.20 -17.09 9.99
N ALA A 2 -35.49 -18.21 10.13
CA ALA A 2 -34.70 -18.47 11.34
C ALA A 2 -33.53 -17.51 11.39
N LYS A 3 -33.28 -16.89 12.55
CA LYS A 3 -32.21 -15.93 12.77
C LYS A 3 -30.86 -16.61 12.53
N LEU A 4 -29.96 -15.97 11.75
CA LEU A 4 -28.63 -16.48 11.47
C LEU A 4 -27.83 -16.77 12.75
N LYS A 5 -27.17 -17.91 12.79
CA LYS A 5 -26.30 -18.30 13.92
C LYS A 5 -24.99 -17.53 13.87
N PRO A 6 -24.38 -17.21 15.02
CA PRO A 6 -23.06 -16.53 15.05
C PRO A 6 -21.97 -17.23 14.24
N ALA A 7 -22.00 -18.57 14.15
CA ALA A 7 -21.07 -19.36 13.36
C ALA A 7 -21.19 -19.07 11.85
N GLN A 8 -22.41 -18.97 11.33
CA GLN A 8 -22.67 -18.62 9.93
C GLN A 8 -22.18 -17.22 9.58
N ILE A 9 -22.40 -16.25 10.48
CA ILE A 9 -21.89 -14.89 10.32
C ILE A 9 -20.35 -14.86 10.30
N ALA A 10 -19.72 -15.66 11.17
CA ALA A 10 -18.26 -15.73 11.25
C ALA A 10 -17.63 -16.38 10.00
N GLU A 11 -18.27 -17.44 9.47
CA GLU A 11 -17.85 -18.14 8.26
C GLU A 11 -17.79 -17.18 7.06
N VAL A 12 -18.89 -16.50 6.73
CA VAL A 12 -18.94 -15.61 5.57
C VAL A 12 -18.09 -14.36 5.75
N LYS A 13 -17.85 -13.95 7.00
CA LYS A 13 -16.91 -12.87 7.30
C LYS A 13 -15.49 -13.22 6.87
N GLY A 14 -15.07 -14.47 7.01
CA GLY A 14 -13.77 -14.96 6.52
C GLY A 14 -13.62 -14.81 5.00
N LYS A 15 -14.73 -14.94 4.28
CA LYS A 15 -14.82 -14.85 2.80
C LYS A 15 -14.98 -13.42 2.26
N GLY A 16 -15.03 -12.39 3.11
CA GLY A 16 -15.14 -10.99 2.66
C GLY A 16 -16.51 -10.35 2.86
N PHE A 17 -17.45 -11.05 3.52
CA PHE A 17 -18.82 -10.58 3.73
C PHE A 17 -19.00 -10.04 5.16
N LEU A 18 -19.63 -8.89 5.28
CA LEU A 18 -19.92 -8.25 6.56
C LEU A 18 -21.42 -8.07 6.71
N ILE A 19 -21.96 -8.47 7.87
CA ILE A 19 -23.39 -8.34 8.14
C ILE A 19 -23.83 -6.88 8.11
N ASN A 20 -24.97 -6.60 7.49
CA ASN A 20 -25.55 -5.27 7.43
C ASN A 20 -26.37 -4.99 8.70
N ARG A 21 -26.25 -3.76 9.21
CA ARG A 21 -26.93 -3.33 10.43
C ARG A 21 -28.46 -3.49 10.32
N GLY A 22 -29.05 -4.20 11.28
CA GLY A 22 -30.49 -4.36 11.39
C GLY A 22 -31.12 -5.31 10.38
N THR A 23 -30.29 -6.12 9.69
CA THR A 23 -30.76 -7.12 8.72
C THR A 23 -30.00 -8.44 8.90
N GLU A 24 -30.41 -9.47 8.15
CA GLU A 24 -29.67 -10.75 8.01
C GLU A 24 -28.89 -10.82 6.69
N ASN A 25 -28.80 -9.70 5.97
CA ASN A 25 -28.05 -9.58 4.73
C ASN A 25 -26.61 -9.11 4.97
N PHE A 26 -25.77 -9.29 3.97
CA PHE A 26 -24.36 -8.98 4.01
C PHE A 26 -23.96 -7.96 2.94
N SER A 27 -22.86 -7.29 3.19
CA SER A 27 -22.10 -6.57 2.17
C SER A 27 -20.84 -7.38 1.84
N GLY A 28 -20.70 -7.77 0.58
CA GLY A 28 -19.51 -8.46 0.06
C GLY A 28 -18.54 -7.48 -0.59
N ARG A 29 -17.25 -7.65 -0.35
CA ARG A 29 -16.20 -6.76 -0.87
C ARG A 29 -15.44 -7.41 -2.00
N ILE A 30 -15.53 -6.85 -3.20
CA ILE A 30 -14.68 -7.19 -4.35
C ILE A 30 -13.36 -6.44 -4.25
N VAL A 31 -12.27 -7.17 -4.41
CA VAL A 31 -10.90 -6.64 -4.33
C VAL A 31 -10.29 -6.61 -5.74
N PRO A 32 -9.87 -5.44 -6.23
CA PRO A 32 -9.30 -5.32 -7.57
C PRO A 32 -7.87 -5.89 -7.61
N HIS A 33 -7.52 -6.55 -8.70
CA HIS A 33 -6.14 -6.90 -9.01
C HIS A 33 -5.31 -5.64 -9.28
N GLY A 34 -4.15 -5.52 -8.68
CA GLY A 34 -3.26 -4.37 -8.89
C GLY A 34 -3.89 -2.99 -8.66
N THR A 35 -5.01 -2.95 -7.90
CA THR A 35 -5.78 -1.72 -7.58
C THR A 35 -6.54 -1.10 -8.77
N VAL A 36 -6.72 -1.84 -9.85
CA VAL A 36 -7.40 -1.41 -11.07
C VAL A 36 -8.62 -2.29 -11.34
N PHE A 37 -9.71 -1.68 -11.79
CA PHE A 37 -10.87 -2.36 -12.36
C PHE A 37 -10.93 -2.10 -13.86
N SER A 38 -11.07 -3.15 -14.65
CA SER A 38 -11.39 -3.05 -16.07
C SER A 38 -12.88 -2.72 -16.29
N PRO A 39 -13.30 -2.31 -17.48
CA PRO A 39 -14.71 -2.18 -17.81
C PRO A 39 -15.50 -3.48 -17.60
N ASP A 40 -14.93 -4.63 -17.91
CA ASP A 40 -15.57 -5.93 -17.71
C ASP A 40 -15.71 -6.29 -16.24
N ASP A 41 -14.72 -5.95 -15.39
CA ASP A 41 -14.84 -6.10 -13.94
C ASP A 41 -16.01 -5.28 -13.39
N LEU A 42 -16.14 -4.03 -13.84
CA LEU A 42 -17.23 -3.14 -13.39
C LEU A 42 -18.60 -3.66 -13.85
N LYS A 43 -18.68 -4.24 -15.06
CA LYS A 43 -19.87 -4.89 -15.57
C LYS A 43 -20.24 -6.09 -14.69
N THR A 44 -19.28 -6.96 -14.40
CA THR A 44 -19.47 -8.11 -13.51
C THR A 44 -19.93 -7.70 -12.11
N VAL A 45 -19.33 -6.67 -11.53
CA VAL A 45 -19.75 -6.12 -10.22
C VAL A 45 -21.20 -5.62 -10.28
N SER A 46 -21.60 -4.95 -11.36
CA SER A 46 -22.98 -4.49 -11.57
C SER A 46 -23.95 -5.67 -11.65
N GLU A 47 -23.58 -6.74 -12.37
CA GLU A 47 -24.38 -7.95 -12.50
C GLU A 47 -24.54 -8.68 -11.16
N ILE A 48 -23.44 -8.84 -10.39
CA ILE A 48 -23.49 -9.45 -9.05
C ILE A 48 -24.43 -8.64 -8.15
N SER A 49 -24.33 -7.31 -8.19
CA SER A 49 -25.18 -6.43 -7.37
C SER A 49 -26.66 -6.55 -7.73
N SER A 50 -26.99 -6.71 -9.00
CA SER A 50 -28.35 -6.85 -9.49
C SER A 50 -28.93 -8.24 -9.23
N LYS A 51 -28.12 -9.30 -9.38
CA LYS A 51 -28.57 -10.70 -9.23
C LYS A 51 -28.67 -11.15 -7.77
N PHE A 52 -27.68 -10.81 -6.95
CA PHE A 52 -27.51 -11.36 -5.60
C PHE A 52 -27.65 -10.32 -4.49
N GLY A 53 -27.49 -9.03 -4.82
CA GLY A 53 -27.56 -7.93 -3.87
C GLY A 53 -28.85 -7.09 -3.99
N ASN A 54 -28.75 -5.83 -3.57
CA ASN A 54 -29.86 -4.88 -3.62
C ASN A 54 -29.70 -3.78 -4.70
N GLY A 55 -28.85 -3.99 -5.70
CA GLY A 55 -28.56 -3.05 -6.78
C GLY A 55 -27.62 -1.90 -6.38
N LYS A 56 -27.02 -1.93 -5.19
CA LYS A 56 -26.12 -0.87 -4.71
C LYS A 56 -24.68 -1.35 -4.61
N VAL A 57 -23.76 -0.55 -5.16
CA VAL A 57 -22.31 -0.74 -5.09
C VAL A 57 -21.68 0.49 -4.46
N ILE A 58 -20.82 0.29 -3.46
CA ILE A 58 -20.18 1.36 -2.71
C ILE A 58 -18.65 1.25 -2.84
N PRO A 59 -17.95 2.30 -3.31
CA PRO A 59 -16.50 2.32 -3.28
C PRO A 59 -15.99 2.37 -1.83
N THR A 60 -14.95 1.59 -1.54
CA THR A 60 -14.31 1.54 -0.22
C THR A 60 -13.07 2.42 -0.18
N THR A 61 -12.63 2.80 1.02
CA THR A 61 -11.39 3.57 1.21
C THR A 61 -10.13 2.77 0.88
N ARG A 62 -10.27 1.49 0.56
CA ARG A 62 -9.16 0.62 0.11
C ARG A 62 -9.32 0.20 -1.36
N LEU A 63 -9.92 1.07 -2.16
CA LEU A 63 -10.07 0.94 -3.60
C LEU A 63 -10.87 -0.28 -4.09
N GLY A 64 -11.44 -1.07 -3.18
CA GLY A 64 -12.37 -2.13 -3.54
C GLY A 64 -13.80 -1.64 -3.65
N LEU A 65 -14.68 -2.49 -4.18
CA LEU A 65 -16.12 -2.22 -4.31
C LEU A 65 -16.89 -3.12 -3.34
N GLU A 66 -17.87 -2.55 -2.63
CA GLU A 66 -18.71 -3.27 -1.69
C GLU A 66 -20.13 -3.38 -2.26
N ILE A 67 -20.59 -4.61 -2.45
CA ILE A 67 -21.94 -4.95 -2.94
C ILE A 67 -22.82 -5.20 -1.73
N GLN A 68 -23.93 -4.46 -1.62
CA GLN A 68 -24.82 -4.51 -0.46
C GLN A 68 -26.00 -5.46 -0.66
N GLY A 69 -26.53 -5.98 0.47
CA GLY A 69 -27.83 -6.65 0.51
C GLY A 69 -27.82 -8.10 0.07
N ILE A 70 -26.68 -8.78 0.04
CA ILE A 70 -26.55 -10.20 -0.31
C ILE A 70 -27.11 -11.04 0.85
N SER A 71 -28.09 -11.91 0.59
CA SER A 71 -28.60 -12.85 1.58
C SER A 71 -27.58 -13.96 1.86
N TYR A 72 -27.71 -14.62 3.02
CA TYR A 72 -26.79 -15.72 3.38
C TYR A 72 -26.80 -16.84 2.33
N GLU A 73 -27.98 -17.18 1.83
CA GLU A 73 -28.18 -18.23 0.82
C GLU A 73 -27.46 -17.90 -0.50
N ASN A 74 -27.41 -16.63 -0.87
CA ASN A 74 -26.79 -16.17 -2.11
C ASN A 74 -25.28 -15.91 -2.01
N VAL A 75 -24.68 -16.06 -0.81
CA VAL A 75 -23.25 -15.77 -0.63
C VAL A 75 -22.36 -16.65 -1.51
N GLN A 76 -22.63 -17.96 -1.55
CA GLN A 76 -21.80 -18.87 -2.34
C GLN A 76 -21.98 -18.64 -3.84
N ASP A 77 -23.21 -18.47 -4.31
CA ASP A 77 -23.51 -18.19 -5.71
C ASP A 77 -22.86 -16.88 -6.18
N ALA A 78 -22.83 -15.85 -5.31
CA ALA A 78 -22.14 -14.59 -5.59
C ALA A 78 -20.61 -14.77 -5.68
N ILE A 79 -20.02 -15.62 -4.84
CA ILE A 79 -18.60 -15.98 -4.90
C ILE A 79 -18.28 -16.68 -6.21
N ASP A 80 -19.01 -17.74 -6.52
CA ASP A 80 -18.80 -18.56 -7.71
C ASP A 80 -18.95 -17.73 -9.00
N TYR A 81 -19.93 -16.82 -9.02
CA TYR A 81 -20.12 -15.89 -10.13
C TYR A 81 -18.93 -14.91 -10.28
N ALA A 82 -18.46 -14.36 -9.17
CA ALA A 82 -17.30 -13.47 -9.19
C ALA A 82 -16.03 -14.20 -9.69
N GLU A 83 -15.77 -15.40 -9.16
CA GLU A 83 -14.59 -16.20 -9.50
C GLU A 83 -14.59 -16.67 -10.95
N SER A 84 -15.76 -17.03 -11.50
CA SER A 84 -15.92 -17.39 -12.92
C SER A 84 -15.58 -16.23 -13.87
N HIS A 85 -15.56 -14.99 -13.38
CA HIS A 85 -15.19 -13.78 -14.10
C HIS A 85 -13.85 -13.18 -13.64
N GLY A 86 -13.05 -13.95 -12.89
CA GLY A 86 -11.71 -13.51 -12.43
C GLY A 86 -11.71 -12.53 -11.25
N LEU A 87 -12.86 -12.25 -10.64
CA LEU A 87 -12.96 -11.39 -9.48
C LEU A 87 -12.98 -12.20 -8.17
N LYS A 88 -12.53 -11.58 -7.07
CA LYS A 88 -12.52 -12.22 -5.75
C LYS A 88 -13.17 -11.36 -4.68
N PHE A 89 -14.00 -11.98 -3.85
CA PHE A 89 -14.40 -11.41 -2.58
C PHE A 89 -13.28 -11.53 -1.54
N GLY A 90 -13.16 -10.54 -0.64
CA GLY A 90 -12.12 -10.58 0.39
C GLY A 90 -12.06 -9.35 1.29
N GLY A 91 -10.87 -9.02 1.76
CA GLY A 91 -10.61 -7.79 2.51
C GLY A 91 -11.01 -7.81 3.98
N THR A 92 -11.21 -8.99 4.60
CA THR A 92 -11.58 -9.15 6.00
C THR A 92 -10.59 -10.06 6.75
N GLY A 93 -10.70 -10.16 8.06
CA GLY A 93 -9.87 -11.07 8.88
C GLY A 93 -8.54 -10.50 9.37
N ASN A 94 -7.79 -11.32 10.11
CA ASN A 94 -6.47 -11.01 10.67
C ASN A 94 -5.36 -11.46 9.72
N LYS A 95 -5.37 -10.91 8.51
CA LYS A 95 -4.45 -11.22 7.43
C LYS A 95 -4.18 -9.96 6.60
N ILE A 96 -3.48 -10.09 5.51
CA ILE A 96 -3.24 -9.00 4.58
C ILE A 96 -4.58 -8.47 4.07
N ARG A 97 -4.73 -7.15 4.10
CA ARG A 97 -5.90 -6.43 3.60
C ARG A 97 -5.68 -6.03 2.16
N PRO A 98 -6.74 -5.68 1.40
CA PRO A 98 -6.58 -5.19 0.05
C PRO A 98 -5.47 -4.15 -0.03
N ILE A 99 -4.53 -4.33 -0.93
CA ILE A 99 -3.42 -3.41 -1.16
C ILE A 99 -4.01 -2.13 -1.77
N THR A 100 -3.45 -0.98 -1.44
CA THR A 100 -3.85 0.29 -2.05
C THR A 100 -2.66 0.91 -2.74
N SER A 101 -2.85 1.42 -3.95
CA SER A 101 -1.85 2.22 -4.64
C SER A 101 -2.45 3.52 -5.15
N CYS A 102 -1.61 4.53 -5.38
CA CYS A 102 -2.03 5.72 -6.11
C CYS A 102 -1.89 5.49 -7.63
N LYS A 103 -2.40 6.43 -8.43
CA LYS A 103 -2.24 6.42 -9.89
C LYS A 103 -0.83 6.81 -10.36
N GLY A 104 0.23 6.46 -9.59
CA GLY A 104 1.62 6.84 -9.89
C GLY A 104 2.07 6.48 -11.29
N THR A 105 1.58 5.34 -11.81
CA THR A 105 1.80 4.88 -13.19
C THR A 105 1.47 5.94 -14.27
N THR A 106 0.39 6.71 -14.08
CA THR A 106 -0.08 7.73 -15.04
C THR A 106 0.00 9.15 -14.50
N CYS A 107 0.58 9.34 -13.32
CA CYS A 107 0.69 10.64 -12.68
C CYS A 107 1.94 11.37 -13.13
N VAL A 108 1.84 12.67 -13.44
CA VAL A 108 2.99 13.52 -13.81
C VAL A 108 4.05 13.63 -12.70
N TYR A 109 3.70 13.31 -11.45
CA TYR A 109 4.63 13.28 -10.31
C TYR A 109 5.05 11.87 -9.91
N GLY A 110 4.55 10.83 -10.60
CA GLY A 110 4.88 9.44 -10.29
C GLY A 110 6.32 9.12 -10.62
N ASN A 111 7.05 8.55 -9.68
CA ASN A 111 8.44 8.16 -9.87
C ASN A 111 8.57 6.76 -10.49
N TYR A 112 7.53 5.93 -10.39
CA TYR A 112 7.53 4.54 -10.86
C TYR A 112 6.11 4.03 -11.12
N ASP A 113 6.00 2.83 -11.66
CA ASP A 113 4.72 2.15 -11.91
C ASP A 113 4.16 1.52 -10.62
N THR A 114 3.28 2.26 -9.96
CA THR A 114 2.65 1.83 -8.72
C THR A 114 1.63 0.70 -8.91
N HIS A 115 1.01 0.60 -10.10
CA HIS A 115 0.05 -0.48 -10.39
C HIS A 115 0.78 -1.79 -10.64
N ALA A 116 1.92 -1.77 -11.33
CA ALA A 116 2.75 -2.96 -11.53
C ALA A 116 3.25 -3.52 -10.19
N LEU A 117 3.78 -2.66 -9.29
CA LEU A 117 4.19 -3.10 -7.95
C LEU A 117 3.00 -3.61 -7.14
N ALA A 118 1.83 -2.96 -7.22
CA ALA A 118 0.63 -3.40 -6.52
C ALA A 118 0.14 -4.76 -7.02
N ALA A 119 0.19 -5.02 -8.34
CA ALA A 119 -0.17 -6.30 -8.93
C ALA A 119 0.78 -7.42 -8.46
N LYS A 120 2.11 -7.17 -8.51
CA LYS A 120 3.11 -8.11 -8.00
C LYS A 120 2.86 -8.49 -6.54
N LEU A 121 2.68 -7.50 -5.66
CA LEU A 121 2.43 -7.76 -4.25
C LEU A 121 1.04 -8.37 -3.99
N TYR A 122 0.06 -8.10 -4.86
CA TYR A 122 -1.25 -8.75 -4.79
C TYR A 122 -1.15 -10.23 -5.08
N ASP A 123 -0.52 -10.62 -6.19
CA ASP A 123 -0.39 -12.03 -6.59
C ASP A 123 0.42 -12.81 -5.56
N GLU A 124 1.56 -12.25 -5.13
CA GLU A 124 2.47 -12.94 -4.23
C GLU A 124 1.95 -13.03 -2.79
N TYR A 125 1.43 -11.92 -2.24
CA TYR A 125 1.10 -11.86 -0.81
C TYR A 125 -0.39 -11.85 -0.52
N TYR A 126 -1.21 -11.11 -1.29
CA TYR A 126 -2.64 -11.07 -1.01
C TYR A 126 -3.33 -12.39 -1.40
N ILE A 127 -2.94 -12.98 -2.54
CA ILE A 127 -3.43 -14.26 -3.03
C ILE A 127 -2.55 -15.41 -2.53
N GLY A 128 -1.24 -15.37 -2.79
CA GLY A 128 -0.33 -16.48 -2.47
C GLY A 128 -0.23 -16.77 -0.98
N TRP A 129 -0.46 -15.74 -0.13
CA TRP A 129 -0.47 -15.88 1.33
C TRP A 129 -1.85 -15.69 1.93
N ALA A 130 -2.90 -16.11 1.24
CA ALA A 130 -4.29 -15.93 1.69
C ALA A 130 -4.61 -16.59 3.05
N ASP A 131 -3.88 -17.65 3.41
CA ASP A 131 -4.10 -18.47 4.61
C ASP A 131 -3.27 -18.06 5.82
N ILE A 132 -2.46 -16.99 5.72
CA ILE A 132 -1.66 -16.53 6.87
C ILE A 132 -2.53 -16.10 8.05
N LYS A 133 -1.98 -16.31 9.24
CA LYS A 133 -2.63 -15.94 10.51
C LYS A 133 -1.77 -14.94 11.27
N LEU A 134 -2.10 -13.67 11.12
CA LEU A 134 -1.41 -12.58 11.83
C LEU A 134 -2.11 -12.23 13.16
N PRO A 135 -1.43 -11.61 14.12
CA PRO A 135 -2.05 -11.14 15.37
C PRO A 135 -3.21 -10.17 15.14
N HIS A 136 -3.13 -9.36 14.08
CA HIS A 136 -4.18 -8.46 13.62
C HIS A 136 -4.08 -8.26 12.10
N LYS A 137 -5.06 -7.53 11.51
CA LYS A 137 -5.03 -7.13 10.10
C LYS A 137 -3.73 -6.41 9.76
N PHE A 138 -3.22 -6.65 8.56
CA PHE A 138 -2.03 -6.03 8.01
C PHE A 138 -2.38 -5.27 6.72
N LYS A 139 -2.02 -4.01 6.62
CA LYS A 139 -2.37 -3.13 5.51
C LYS A 139 -1.11 -2.69 4.78
N ILE A 140 -1.15 -2.76 3.45
CA ILE A 140 -0.07 -2.27 2.57
C ILE A 140 -0.61 -1.08 1.78
N GLY A 141 0.20 -0.01 1.68
CA GLY A 141 -0.12 1.19 0.90
C GLY A 141 1.06 1.62 0.05
N ILE A 142 0.83 1.91 -1.24
CA ILE A 142 1.85 2.15 -2.26
C ILE A 142 1.67 3.55 -2.85
N GLY A 143 2.61 4.46 -2.56
CA GLY A 143 2.65 5.84 -3.04
C GLY A 143 3.73 6.04 -4.10
N GLY A 144 3.39 6.68 -5.21
CA GLY A 144 4.32 6.90 -6.33
C GLY A 144 5.32 8.03 -6.11
N CYS A 145 5.10 8.89 -5.12
CA CYS A 145 5.99 10.04 -4.81
C CYS A 145 5.65 10.65 -3.44
N PRO A 146 6.47 11.59 -2.91
CA PRO A 146 6.25 12.25 -1.62
C PRO A 146 4.99 13.12 -1.50
N ASN A 147 4.18 13.28 -2.56
CA ASN A 147 2.84 13.87 -2.41
C ASN A 147 1.89 12.97 -1.61
N SER A 148 2.24 11.71 -1.41
CA SER A 148 1.62 10.79 -0.45
C SER A 148 0.10 10.67 -0.55
N CYS A 149 -0.47 10.71 -1.78
CA CYS A 149 -1.92 10.79 -2.02
C CYS A 149 -2.73 9.65 -1.38
N VAL A 150 -2.18 8.42 -1.36
CA VAL A 150 -2.79 7.25 -0.68
C VAL A 150 -2.34 7.09 0.76
N LYS A 151 -1.54 8.04 1.25
CA LYS A 151 -1.03 8.07 2.64
C LYS A 151 -0.36 6.74 3.04
N PRO A 152 0.75 6.34 2.38
CA PRO A 152 1.46 5.10 2.72
C PRO A 152 1.79 5.00 4.20
N ALA A 153 2.25 6.08 4.81
CA ALA A 153 2.58 6.16 6.24
C ALA A 153 1.42 5.90 7.21
N LEU A 154 0.17 5.75 6.74
CA LEU A 154 -0.97 5.37 7.57
C LEU A 154 -1.36 3.88 7.41
N ASN A 155 -0.47 3.07 6.83
CA ASN A 155 -0.61 1.63 6.69
C ASN A 155 0.40 0.90 7.58
N ASP A 156 0.18 -0.39 7.84
CA ASP A 156 1.11 -1.21 8.61
C ASP A 156 2.45 -1.33 7.87
N PHE A 157 2.41 -1.33 6.53
CA PHE A 157 3.56 -1.25 5.65
C PHE A 157 3.26 -0.26 4.53
N GLY A 158 3.99 0.84 4.49
CA GLY A 158 3.86 1.90 3.49
C GLY A 158 5.09 1.95 2.61
N ILE A 159 4.88 2.04 1.31
CA ILE A 159 5.94 2.17 0.29
C ILE A 159 5.76 3.52 -0.39
N GLU A 160 6.77 4.35 -0.41
CA GLU A 160 6.74 5.66 -1.07
C GLU A 160 7.96 5.83 -1.97
N GLY A 161 7.73 6.11 -3.26
CA GLY A 161 8.80 6.25 -4.25
C GLY A 161 9.45 7.62 -4.21
N HIS A 162 10.78 7.64 -4.25
CA HIS A 162 11.62 8.82 -4.20
C HIS A 162 12.66 8.81 -5.33
N ARG A 163 13.18 10.01 -5.67
CA ARG A 163 14.38 10.18 -6.50
C ARG A 163 15.30 11.18 -5.81
N ILE A 164 16.41 10.70 -5.28
CA ILE A 164 17.42 11.55 -4.65
C ILE A 164 18.16 12.30 -5.75
N PRO A 165 18.19 13.63 -5.75
CA PRO A 165 18.87 14.38 -6.79
C PRO A 165 20.38 14.13 -6.77
N LYS A 166 20.93 13.62 -7.88
CA LYS A 166 22.39 13.50 -8.09
C LYS A 166 22.86 14.75 -8.80
N TYR A 167 23.43 15.71 -8.04
CA TYR A 167 23.90 17.00 -8.54
C TYR A 167 25.42 16.97 -8.80
N ASN A 168 25.81 17.48 -9.96
CA ASN A 168 27.22 17.74 -10.33
C ASN A 168 27.42 19.27 -10.57
N SER A 169 28.17 19.90 -9.69
CA SER A 169 28.46 21.34 -9.72
C SER A 169 29.29 21.76 -10.93
N GLU A 170 30.14 20.88 -11.50
CA GLU A 170 30.98 21.17 -12.67
C GLU A 170 30.11 21.42 -13.91
N ASN A 171 29.01 20.69 -14.04
CA ASN A 171 28.08 20.87 -15.14
C ASN A 171 27.18 22.12 -14.99
N CYS A 172 27.13 22.71 -13.80
CA CYS A 172 26.30 23.89 -13.55
C CYS A 172 26.94 25.16 -14.18
N LYS A 173 26.20 25.82 -15.07
CA LYS A 173 26.64 27.02 -15.81
C LYS A 173 26.20 28.33 -15.15
N GLY A 174 25.53 28.31 -13.99
CA GLY A 174 25.10 29.53 -13.30
C GLY A 174 24.12 30.37 -14.13
N CYS A 175 23.09 29.73 -14.69
CA CYS A 175 22.14 30.38 -15.57
C CYS A 175 21.40 31.54 -14.88
N LYS A 176 21.16 32.69 -15.56
CA LYS A 176 20.34 33.79 -15.02
C LYS A 176 18.96 33.31 -14.53
N VAL A 177 18.39 32.32 -15.17
CA VAL A 177 17.14 31.64 -14.76
C VAL A 177 17.45 30.15 -14.64
N CYS A 178 17.49 29.64 -13.42
CA CYS A 178 17.73 28.23 -13.18
C CYS A 178 16.37 27.46 -13.25
N MET A 179 16.26 26.56 -14.22
CA MET A 179 15.03 25.78 -14.39
C MET A 179 14.81 24.78 -13.25
N ILE A 180 15.88 24.30 -12.60
CA ILE A 180 15.78 23.44 -11.40
C ILE A 180 15.15 24.24 -10.25
N GLU A 181 15.70 25.42 -9.95
CA GLU A 181 15.17 26.30 -8.90
C GLU A 181 13.72 26.67 -9.16
N LYS A 182 13.40 27.09 -10.41
CA LYS A 182 12.03 27.47 -10.81
C LYS A 182 11.03 26.34 -10.65
N SER A 183 11.44 25.10 -10.95
CA SER A 183 10.56 23.92 -10.91
C SER A 183 10.49 23.24 -9.56
N CYS A 184 11.37 23.56 -8.61
CA CYS A 184 11.43 22.90 -7.30
C CYS A 184 10.20 23.24 -6.44
N PRO A 185 9.30 22.27 -6.16
CA PRO A 185 8.07 22.55 -5.42
C PRO A 185 8.31 22.87 -3.94
N SER A 186 9.37 22.30 -3.35
CA SER A 186 9.75 22.53 -1.95
C SER A 186 10.68 23.73 -1.75
N LYS A 187 11.11 24.41 -2.84
CA LYS A 187 12.09 25.51 -2.80
C LYS A 187 13.45 25.12 -2.20
N ALA A 188 13.77 23.83 -2.20
CA ALA A 188 15.06 23.31 -1.74
C ALA A 188 16.22 23.65 -2.69
N ALA A 189 15.95 23.75 -4.00
CA ALA A 189 16.95 24.12 -4.98
C ALA A 189 17.00 25.65 -5.14
N LYS A 190 18.19 26.26 -5.02
CA LYS A 190 18.43 27.71 -5.14
C LYS A 190 19.70 27.96 -5.91
N LEU A 191 19.75 29.09 -6.61
CA LEU A 191 20.98 29.60 -7.20
C LEU A 191 21.71 30.50 -6.17
N VAL A 192 22.89 30.09 -5.75
CA VAL A 192 23.74 30.79 -4.81
C VAL A 192 25.12 31.00 -5.46
N ASP A 193 25.63 32.23 -5.51
CA ASP A 193 26.92 32.59 -6.08
C ASP A 193 27.19 31.97 -7.46
N GLY A 194 26.16 32.01 -8.33
CA GLY A 194 26.28 31.49 -9.69
C GLY A 194 26.29 29.95 -9.81
N LYS A 195 26.00 29.25 -8.74
CA LYS A 195 25.84 27.78 -8.75
C LYS A 195 24.51 27.36 -8.11
N MET A 196 23.92 26.30 -8.63
CA MET A 196 22.74 25.71 -7.98
C MET A 196 23.17 24.94 -6.73
N VAL A 197 22.42 25.11 -5.66
CA VAL A 197 22.60 24.40 -4.40
C VAL A 197 21.24 23.72 -4.06
N ILE A 198 21.28 22.52 -3.52
CA ILE A 198 20.10 21.82 -3.01
C ILE A 198 20.24 21.68 -1.49
N ASP A 199 19.32 22.27 -0.76
CA ASP A 199 19.20 22.10 0.69
C ASP A 199 18.56 20.75 0.98
N GLU A 200 19.34 19.80 1.49
CA GLU A 200 18.91 18.43 1.78
C GLU A 200 17.83 18.37 2.88
N ASN A 201 17.84 19.31 3.84
CA ASN A 201 16.84 19.35 4.90
C ASN A 201 15.46 19.80 4.40
N VAL A 202 15.42 20.56 3.31
CA VAL A 202 14.18 21.04 2.68
C VAL A 202 13.75 20.13 1.53
N CYS A 203 14.69 19.43 0.90
CA CYS A 203 14.46 18.57 -0.24
C CYS A 203 13.53 17.40 0.13
N LYS A 204 12.44 17.23 -0.66
CA LYS A 204 11.51 16.12 -0.49
C LYS A 204 11.83 14.91 -1.38
N THR A 205 12.98 14.91 -2.06
CA THR A 205 13.40 13.83 -2.97
C THR A 205 12.30 13.42 -3.97
N CYS A 206 11.52 14.41 -4.43
CA CYS A 206 10.30 14.19 -5.24
C CYS A 206 10.56 13.85 -6.71
N GLY A 207 11.80 13.95 -7.18
CA GLY A 207 12.19 13.61 -8.55
C GLY A 207 11.99 14.72 -9.59
N VAL A 208 11.27 15.80 -9.30
CA VAL A 208 10.95 16.85 -10.30
C VAL A 208 12.21 17.45 -10.96
N CYS A 209 13.29 17.65 -10.23
CA CYS A 209 14.55 18.15 -10.78
C CYS A 209 15.26 17.12 -11.70
N SER A 210 14.95 15.83 -11.56
CA SER A 210 15.50 14.75 -12.37
C SER A 210 14.73 14.55 -13.70
N GLU A 211 13.70 15.33 -13.98
CA GLU A 211 12.91 15.28 -15.24
C GLU A 211 13.56 16.11 -16.36
N SER A 212 14.87 16.00 -16.55
CA SER A 212 15.60 16.70 -17.63
C SER A 212 15.43 18.24 -17.59
N LYS A 213 15.20 18.83 -16.42
CA LYS A 213 15.00 20.28 -16.27
C LYS A 213 16.28 21.09 -16.53
N CYS A 214 17.45 20.51 -16.34
CA CYS A 214 18.73 21.17 -16.62
C CYS A 214 19.30 20.75 -17.98
N PRO A 215 19.42 21.65 -18.97
CA PRO A 215 19.98 21.31 -20.29
C PRO A 215 21.46 20.91 -20.22
N PHE A 216 22.17 21.34 -19.17
CA PHE A 216 23.58 20.99 -18.94
C PHE A 216 23.75 19.72 -18.10
N LYS A 217 22.65 19.05 -17.73
CA LYS A 217 22.66 17.83 -16.91
C LYS A 217 23.38 18.00 -15.57
N ALA A 218 23.33 19.20 -14.98
CA ALA A 218 23.88 19.43 -13.62
C ALA A 218 23.12 18.62 -12.55
N VAL A 219 21.85 18.27 -12.79
CA VAL A 219 21.17 17.18 -12.06
C VAL A 219 20.99 16.03 -13.03
N LYS A 220 21.38 14.82 -12.62
CA LYS A 220 21.29 13.62 -13.44
C LYS A 220 19.82 13.36 -13.81
N PRO A 221 19.45 13.34 -15.10
CA PRO A 221 18.09 13.01 -15.54
C PRO A 221 17.73 11.56 -15.20
N HIS A 222 16.46 11.31 -14.92
CA HIS A 222 15.90 9.97 -14.74
C HIS A 222 16.77 9.06 -13.87
N ASN A 223 17.29 9.60 -12.76
CA ASN A 223 18.06 8.81 -11.81
C ASN A 223 17.18 7.72 -11.19
N GLU A 224 17.85 6.73 -10.61
CA GLU A 224 17.25 5.57 -9.96
C GLU A 224 16.14 5.94 -8.96
N VAL A 225 15.08 5.14 -8.94
CA VAL A 225 14.04 5.24 -7.92
C VAL A 225 14.51 4.50 -6.67
N VAL A 226 14.32 5.12 -5.53
CA VAL A 226 14.50 4.51 -4.22
C VAL A 226 13.19 4.62 -3.44
N TYR A 227 13.02 3.77 -2.45
CA TYR A 227 11.76 3.66 -1.73
C TYR A 227 11.97 3.96 -0.25
N GLN A 228 11.15 4.87 0.30
CA GLN A 228 10.99 5.02 1.74
C GLN A 228 9.93 4.01 2.21
N ILE A 229 10.32 3.15 3.13
CA ILE A 229 9.39 2.25 3.78
C ILE A 229 8.93 2.88 5.10
N TYR A 230 7.62 2.86 5.33
CA TYR A 230 6.99 3.26 6.59
C TYR A 230 6.39 2.03 7.26
N VAL A 231 6.57 1.89 8.55
CA VAL A 231 6.09 0.73 9.31
C VAL A 231 5.19 1.11 10.49
N GLY A 232 4.20 0.29 10.76
CA GLY A 232 3.33 0.43 11.93
C GLY A 232 2.30 1.55 11.88
N GLY A 233 2.03 2.12 10.69
CA GLY A 233 1.00 3.14 10.54
C GLY A 233 -0.42 2.61 10.76
N THR A 234 -1.29 3.45 11.31
CA THR A 234 -2.70 3.13 11.50
C THR A 234 -3.59 4.34 11.28
N TRP A 235 -4.79 4.09 10.77
CA TRP A 235 -5.84 5.10 10.62
C TRP A 235 -7.16 4.55 11.19
N GLY A 236 -7.83 5.32 12.06
CA GLY A 236 -9.09 4.93 12.69
C GLY A 236 -9.33 5.66 14.02
N LYS A 237 -9.91 4.96 15.00
CA LYS A 237 -10.15 5.54 16.36
C LYS A 237 -8.88 6.07 17.01
N LYS A 238 -7.75 5.39 16.78
CA LYS A 238 -6.40 5.84 17.11
C LYS A 238 -5.61 5.88 15.82
N SER A 239 -5.03 7.02 15.51
CA SER A 239 -4.15 7.22 14.36
C SER A 239 -2.70 7.20 14.86
N ARG A 240 -1.84 6.58 14.06
CA ARG A 240 -0.39 6.59 14.26
C ARG A 240 0.25 6.76 12.89
N MET A 241 1.12 7.73 12.77
CA MET A 241 2.01 7.80 11.60
C MET A 241 2.98 6.63 11.65
N GLY A 242 3.16 5.97 10.53
CA GLY A 242 4.19 4.95 10.37
C GLY A 242 5.57 5.56 10.56
N THR A 243 6.44 4.83 11.22
CA THR A 243 7.84 5.19 11.37
C THR A 243 8.55 4.95 10.03
N PRO A 244 9.22 5.94 9.42
CA PRO A 244 10.06 5.70 8.26
C PRO A 244 11.26 4.87 8.68
N LEU A 245 11.64 3.87 7.90
CA LEU A 245 12.91 3.16 8.11
C LEU A 245 14.08 4.11 7.87
N SER A 246 15.18 3.89 8.56
CA SER A 246 16.37 4.76 8.58
C SER A 246 17.08 4.88 7.23
N LYS A 247 16.85 3.95 6.30
CA LYS A 247 17.42 3.99 4.94
C LYS A 247 16.35 3.92 3.86
N PHE A 248 16.67 4.51 2.71
CA PHE A 248 15.98 4.19 1.46
C PHE A 248 16.41 2.80 0.98
N VAL A 249 15.48 2.08 0.34
CA VAL A 249 15.72 0.74 -0.20
C VAL A 249 15.51 0.71 -1.71
N LEU A 250 16.03 -0.31 -2.39
CA LEU A 250 15.77 -0.60 -3.79
C LEU A 250 14.52 -1.47 -3.94
N GLU A 251 14.02 -1.65 -5.16
CA GLU A 251 12.77 -2.36 -5.42
C GLU A 251 12.86 -3.85 -5.02
N ASP A 252 14.00 -4.47 -5.24
CA ASP A 252 14.25 -5.87 -4.90
C ASP A 252 14.35 -6.12 -3.38
N GLU A 253 14.66 -5.09 -2.59
CA GLU A 253 14.66 -5.16 -1.13
C GLU A 253 13.25 -5.08 -0.52
N ILE A 254 12.23 -4.59 -1.25
CA ILE A 254 10.87 -4.37 -0.72
C ILE A 254 10.25 -5.69 -0.24
N ALA A 255 10.28 -6.73 -1.06
CA ALA A 255 9.67 -8.02 -0.75
C ALA A 255 10.32 -8.69 0.48
N PRO A 256 11.65 -8.84 0.58
CA PRO A 256 12.30 -9.37 1.78
C PRO A 256 11.96 -8.58 3.05
N ILE A 257 11.92 -7.24 2.99
CA ILE A 257 11.60 -6.39 4.15
C ILE A 257 10.13 -6.56 4.56
N LEU A 258 9.21 -6.67 3.59
CA LEU A 258 7.80 -6.94 3.85
C LEU A 258 7.61 -8.29 4.54
N GLU A 259 8.25 -9.34 4.05
CA GLU A 259 8.22 -10.68 4.65
C GLU A 259 8.75 -10.65 6.08
N LYS A 260 9.96 -10.12 6.28
CA LYS A 260 10.56 -9.98 7.62
C LYS A 260 9.66 -9.16 8.56
N THR A 261 9.01 -8.11 8.06
CA THR A 261 8.05 -7.33 8.86
C THR A 261 6.85 -8.16 9.32
N MET A 262 6.29 -9.01 8.46
CA MET A 262 5.15 -9.87 8.82
C MET A 262 5.56 -10.98 9.79
N ILE A 263 6.72 -11.58 9.59
CA ILE A 263 7.27 -12.60 10.49
C ILE A 263 7.56 -11.98 11.86
N TRP A 264 8.23 -10.83 11.90
CA TRP A 264 8.46 -10.08 13.14
C TRP A 264 7.16 -9.77 13.87
N PHE A 265 6.14 -9.33 13.13
CA PHE A 265 4.81 -9.03 13.67
C PHE A 265 4.17 -10.27 14.31
N LYS A 266 4.26 -11.42 13.64
CA LYS A 266 3.72 -12.69 14.15
C LYS A 266 4.43 -13.14 15.43
N LEU A 267 5.76 -13.01 15.48
CA LEU A 267 6.59 -13.45 16.61
C LEU A 267 6.48 -12.55 17.83
N ASN A 268 6.30 -11.24 17.65
CA ASN A 268 6.49 -10.26 18.71
C ASN A 268 5.20 -9.58 19.18
N ALA A 269 4.13 -9.59 18.39
CA ALA A 269 2.89 -8.92 18.76
C ALA A 269 1.95 -9.84 19.57
N ASN A 270 1.26 -9.25 20.53
CA ASN A 270 0.20 -9.94 21.25
C ASN A 270 -1.04 -10.13 20.35
N GLN A 271 -1.90 -11.07 20.70
CA GLN A 271 -3.19 -11.25 20.03
C GLN A 271 -4.02 -9.96 20.02
N LYS A 272 -4.53 -9.56 18.84
CA LYS A 272 -5.27 -8.31 18.59
C LYS A 272 -4.42 -7.03 18.70
N GLU A 273 -3.13 -7.12 18.91
CA GLU A 273 -2.21 -5.98 18.87
C GLU A 273 -1.93 -5.57 17.41
N ARG A 274 -1.82 -4.27 17.15
CA ARG A 274 -1.43 -3.74 15.84
C ARG A 274 0.10 -3.66 15.75
N LEU A 275 0.65 -3.81 14.55
CA LEU A 275 2.09 -3.73 14.32
C LEU A 275 2.72 -2.48 14.95
N GLY A 276 2.15 -1.30 14.75
CA GLY A 276 2.69 -0.06 15.31
C GLY A 276 2.72 -0.03 16.84
N VAL A 277 1.75 -0.69 17.50
CA VAL A 277 1.72 -0.80 18.97
C VAL A 277 2.83 -1.73 19.44
N ALA A 278 3.07 -2.84 18.73
CA ALA A 278 4.17 -3.76 19.06
C ALA A 278 5.54 -3.07 18.89
N ILE A 279 5.70 -2.28 17.80
CA ILE A 279 6.92 -1.49 17.56
C ILE A 279 7.13 -0.47 18.70
N ASP A 280 6.10 0.27 19.08
CA ASP A 280 6.20 1.28 20.16
C ASP A 280 6.54 0.64 21.52
N ARG A 281 6.06 -0.59 21.77
CA ARG A 281 6.33 -1.34 23.00
C ARG A 281 7.74 -1.91 23.07
N LEU A 282 8.28 -2.36 21.95
CA LEU A 282 9.57 -3.07 21.89
C LEU A 282 10.76 -2.19 21.47
N GLY A 283 10.46 -1.02 20.93
CA GLY A 283 11.45 -0.07 20.41
C GLY A 283 11.65 -0.19 18.87
N VAL A 284 11.73 0.97 18.23
CA VAL A 284 11.91 1.05 16.77
C VAL A 284 13.30 0.57 16.34
N GLU A 285 14.33 0.84 17.14
CA GLU A 285 15.71 0.43 16.87
C GLU A 285 15.82 -1.09 16.84
N LYS A 286 15.17 -1.79 17.78
CA LYS A 286 15.11 -3.24 17.80
C LYS A 286 14.39 -3.77 16.55
N PHE A 287 13.24 -3.17 16.19
CA PHE A 287 12.49 -3.56 15.01
C PHE A 287 13.35 -3.40 13.74
N GLU A 288 13.99 -2.24 13.55
CA GLU A 288 14.82 -1.98 12.39
C GLU A 288 15.99 -2.96 12.28
N LYS A 289 16.70 -3.20 13.37
CA LYS A 289 17.78 -4.16 13.41
C LYS A 289 17.31 -5.56 12.98
N ASP A 290 16.18 -6.03 13.55
CA ASP A 290 15.63 -7.34 13.23
C ASP A 290 15.19 -7.42 11.75
N VAL A 291 14.61 -6.37 11.17
CA VAL A 291 14.05 -6.41 9.83
C VAL A 291 15.06 -6.05 8.74
N LEU A 292 16.01 -5.14 9.01
CA LEU A 292 16.97 -4.69 8.00
C LEU A 292 18.25 -5.53 7.97
N GLU A 293 18.70 -6.08 9.11
CA GLU A 293 20.00 -6.71 9.26
C GLU A 293 19.93 -8.23 9.48
N ASN A 294 18.76 -8.76 9.89
CA ASN A 294 18.64 -10.19 10.23
C ASN A 294 17.93 -10.97 9.11
N ASP A 295 18.70 -11.66 8.27
CA ASP A 295 18.16 -12.50 7.20
C ASP A 295 17.65 -13.85 7.69
N GLU A 296 18.14 -14.36 8.84
CA GLU A 296 17.64 -15.61 9.46
C GLU A 296 16.14 -15.52 9.81
N LEU A 297 15.59 -14.28 9.87
CA LEU A 297 14.16 -14.09 10.10
C LEU A 297 13.32 -14.71 8.99
N LEU A 298 13.81 -14.73 7.74
CA LEU A 298 13.12 -15.33 6.59
C LEU A 298 12.98 -16.85 6.71
N GLU A 299 13.91 -17.51 7.41
CA GLU A 299 13.86 -18.96 7.66
C GLU A 299 12.65 -19.36 8.53
N LYS A 300 12.06 -18.40 9.25
CA LYS A 300 10.90 -18.61 10.11
C LYS A 300 9.55 -18.34 9.41
N LYS A 301 9.54 -18.30 8.08
CA LYS A 301 8.36 -17.96 7.29
C LYS A 301 7.15 -18.85 7.58
N ASP A 302 7.36 -20.13 7.86
CA ASP A 302 6.30 -21.11 8.10
C ASP A 302 5.38 -20.73 9.27
N ILE A 303 5.89 -19.99 10.26
CA ILE A 303 5.11 -19.53 11.42
C ILE A 303 3.90 -18.66 11.00
N LEU A 304 3.94 -18.04 9.83
CA LEU A 304 2.85 -17.22 9.33
C LEU A 304 1.59 -18.05 9.01
N PHE A 305 1.75 -19.34 8.74
CA PHE A 305 0.68 -20.25 8.34
C PHE A 305 0.14 -21.09 9.51
N GLU A 306 0.86 -21.11 10.63
CA GLU A 306 0.43 -21.73 11.88
C GLU A 306 -0.59 -20.83 12.63
#